data_9e03a27958423c13d445895d93b13ddc
#
_entry.id   9e03a27958423c13d445895d93b13ddc
#
_cell.length_a   1.000
_cell.length_b   1.000
_cell.length_c   1.000
_cell.angle_alpha   90.00
_cell.angle_beta   90.00
_cell.angle_gamma   90.00
#
_symmetry.space_group_name_H-M   'P 1'
#
loop_
_entity.id
_entity.type
_entity.pdbx_description
1 polymer ?
#
loop_
_entity_poly.entity_id
_entity_poly.type
_entity_poly.pdbx_seq_one_letter_code
_entity_poly.pdbx_strand_id
1 'polypeptide(L)'
;SIGQVIGQSILINWLGYWLLAGAVFWLWTPELPDGWNADPHQLRWVGWAMGAATLAYLVACMRRQGRPFRVRGHSVPVSSLSVGLGQVALSATNWMVMGAAVWMLAQGKAPYVAALATVLLGAVAGLISRIPAGLGVLEAVGVAVLSPYLPAPQALAAILAYRALYFF
;
A
#
# COMPACT_ATOMS: atom_id res chain seq x y z
N SER A 1 15.69 -17.69 12.83
CA SER A 1 16.28 -16.55 13.57
C SER A 1 15.27 -15.40 13.62
N ILE A 2 15.40 -14.51 14.64
CA ILE A 2 14.51 -13.31 14.79
C ILE A 2 14.48 -12.48 13.52
N GLY A 3 15.62 -12.31 12.85
CA GLY A 3 15.70 -11.58 11.57
C GLY A 3 14.88 -12.20 10.44
N GLN A 4 14.69 -13.51 10.42
CA GLN A 4 13.82 -14.17 9.43
C GLN A 4 12.35 -13.88 9.70
N VAL A 5 11.94 -13.85 10.96
CA VAL A 5 10.55 -13.52 11.34
C VAL A 5 10.23 -12.06 10.99
N ILE A 6 11.13 -11.14 11.32
CA ILE A 6 10.97 -9.71 10.97
C ILE A 6 10.92 -9.54 9.44
N GLY A 7 11.84 -10.15 8.70
CA GLY A 7 11.86 -10.07 7.24
C GLY A 7 10.60 -10.64 6.60
N GLN A 8 10.08 -11.76 7.10
CA GLN A 8 8.79 -12.30 6.65
C GLN A 8 7.60 -11.39 6.97
N SER A 9 7.55 -10.82 8.16
CA SER A 9 6.47 -9.91 8.55
C SER A 9 6.41 -8.67 7.66
N ILE A 10 7.57 -8.10 7.35
CA ILE A 10 7.70 -6.97 6.43
C ILE A 10 7.21 -7.39 5.03
N LEU A 11 7.72 -8.50 4.50
CA LEU A 11 7.33 -9.00 3.17
C LEU A 11 5.82 -9.22 3.07
N ILE A 12 5.23 -9.87 4.09
CA ILE A 12 3.80 -10.17 4.13
C ILE A 12 2.98 -8.87 4.07
N ASN A 13 3.35 -7.86 4.85
CA ASN A 13 2.62 -6.60 4.88
C ASN A 13 2.67 -5.86 3.52
N TRP A 14 3.78 -5.95 2.79
CA TRP A 14 3.95 -5.30 1.49
C TRP A 14 3.32 -6.06 0.32
N LEU A 15 3.07 -7.37 0.43
CA LEU A 15 2.46 -8.14 -0.67
C LEU A 15 1.04 -7.67 -1.02
N GLY A 16 0.21 -7.45 0.00
CA GLY A 16 -1.13 -6.90 -0.21
C GLY A 16 -1.10 -5.44 -0.67
N TYR A 17 -0.12 -4.66 -0.17
CA TYR A 17 0.13 -3.32 -0.67
C TYR A 17 0.42 -3.33 -2.18
N TRP A 18 1.35 -4.18 -2.65
CA TRP A 18 1.71 -4.27 -4.06
C TRP A 18 0.54 -4.68 -4.95
N LEU A 19 -0.30 -5.61 -4.47
CA LEU A 19 -1.50 -6.02 -5.19
C LEU A 19 -2.47 -4.84 -5.35
N LEU A 20 -2.78 -4.15 -4.26
CA LEU A 20 -3.76 -3.06 -4.25
C LEU A 20 -3.23 -1.81 -4.96
N ALA A 21 -1.99 -1.41 -4.69
CA ALA A 21 -1.36 -0.28 -5.36
C ALA A 21 -1.25 -0.54 -6.87
N GLY A 22 -0.89 -1.78 -7.26
CA GLY A 22 -0.89 -2.20 -8.66
C GLY A 22 -2.25 -2.05 -9.30
N ALA A 23 -3.31 -2.53 -8.65
CA ALA A 23 -4.68 -2.42 -9.15
C ALA A 23 -5.16 -0.96 -9.21
N VAL A 24 -4.91 -0.18 -8.15
CA VAL A 24 -5.32 1.24 -8.08
C VAL A 24 -4.61 2.04 -9.15
N PHE A 25 -3.29 1.93 -9.30
CA PHE A 25 -2.52 2.71 -10.27
C PHE A 25 -2.81 2.31 -11.72
N TRP A 26 -3.28 1.08 -11.95
CA TRP A 26 -3.68 0.63 -13.28
C TRP A 26 -5.11 1.04 -13.65
N LEU A 27 -6.06 0.87 -12.72
CA LEU A 27 -7.49 1.09 -12.97
C LEU A 27 -7.92 2.54 -12.75
N TRP A 28 -7.28 3.21 -11.81
CA TRP A 28 -7.60 4.56 -11.40
C TRP A 28 -6.31 5.33 -11.11
N THR A 29 -5.90 6.16 -12.06
CA THR A 29 -4.72 7.02 -11.89
C THR A 29 -5.15 8.26 -11.10
N PRO A 30 -4.68 8.47 -9.87
CA PRO A 30 -5.01 9.68 -9.11
C PRO A 30 -4.48 10.92 -9.83
N GLU A 31 -5.28 11.98 -9.82
CA GLU A 31 -4.78 13.30 -10.18
C GLU A 31 -3.76 13.72 -9.12
N LEU A 32 -2.51 13.79 -9.52
CA LEU A 32 -1.43 14.20 -8.62
C LEU A 32 -1.35 15.72 -8.57
N PRO A 33 -1.01 16.30 -7.40
CA PRO A 33 -0.88 17.75 -7.27
C PRO A 33 0.11 18.35 -8.26
N ASP A 34 -0.15 19.57 -8.69
CA ASP A 34 0.78 20.39 -9.44
C ASP A 34 2.12 20.51 -8.66
N GLY A 35 3.20 20.06 -9.30
CA GLY A 35 4.52 19.98 -8.65
C GLY A 35 5.03 18.57 -8.35
N TRP A 36 4.18 17.55 -8.39
CA TRP A 36 4.62 16.16 -8.41
C TRP A 36 4.90 15.77 -9.87
N ASN A 37 6.17 15.82 -10.29
CA ASN A 37 6.61 15.47 -11.64
C ASN A 37 6.46 13.97 -11.96
N ALA A 38 5.32 13.37 -11.60
CA ALA A 38 5.03 11.98 -11.88
C ALA A 38 4.03 11.88 -13.04
N ASP A 39 4.52 11.41 -14.17
CA ASP A 39 3.71 11.12 -15.35
C ASP A 39 2.70 9.99 -15.02
N PRO A 40 1.40 10.13 -15.33
CA PRO A 40 0.40 9.07 -15.23
C PRO A 40 0.84 7.75 -15.87
N HIS A 41 1.59 7.80 -16.96
CA HIS A 41 2.18 6.62 -17.60
C HIS A 41 3.21 5.92 -16.70
N GLN A 42 4.03 6.67 -15.97
CA GLN A 42 5.02 6.09 -15.05
C GLN A 42 4.33 5.36 -13.89
N LEU A 43 3.25 5.93 -13.33
CA LEU A 43 2.46 5.28 -12.28
C LEU A 43 1.85 3.96 -12.76
N ARG A 44 1.37 3.89 -13.99
CA ARG A 44 0.86 2.64 -14.58
C ARG A 44 1.96 1.57 -14.68
N TRP A 45 3.17 1.95 -15.13
CA TRP A 45 4.30 1.02 -15.18
C TRP A 45 4.71 0.52 -13.80
N VAL A 46 4.71 1.40 -12.80
CA VAL A 46 4.93 1.02 -11.39
C VAL A 46 3.85 0.04 -10.93
N GLY A 47 2.58 0.28 -11.25
CA GLY A 47 1.48 -0.63 -10.98
C GLY A 47 1.69 -2.01 -11.60
N TRP A 48 2.08 -2.08 -12.88
CA TRP A 48 2.41 -3.33 -13.55
C TRP A 48 3.57 -4.07 -12.87
N ALA A 49 4.64 -3.37 -12.51
CA ALA A 49 5.79 -3.96 -11.82
C ALA A 49 5.40 -4.54 -10.46
N MET A 50 4.55 -3.84 -9.70
CA MET A 50 4.05 -4.30 -8.40
C MET A 50 3.15 -5.54 -8.54
N GLY A 51 2.21 -5.53 -9.49
CA GLY A 51 1.36 -6.67 -9.80
C GLY A 51 2.17 -7.89 -10.24
N ALA A 52 3.15 -7.68 -11.11
CA ALA A 52 4.05 -8.72 -11.58
C ALA A 52 4.91 -9.31 -10.45
N ALA A 53 5.39 -8.48 -9.52
CA ALA A 53 6.15 -8.94 -8.35
C ALA A 53 5.29 -9.81 -7.42
N THR A 54 4.04 -9.42 -7.17
CA THR A 54 3.09 -10.24 -6.39
C THR A 54 2.80 -11.57 -7.09
N LEU A 55 2.56 -11.53 -8.39
CA LEU A 55 2.34 -12.75 -9.18
C LEU A 55 3.57 -13.66 -9.17
N ALA A 56 4.76 -13.10 -9.34
CA ALA A 56 6.03 -13.86 -9.29
C ALA A 56 6.21 -14.54 -7.92
N TYR A 57 5.85 -13.87 -6.83
CA TYR A 57 5.87 -14.46 -5.50
C TYR A 57 4.89 -15.66 -5.40
N LEU A 58 3.65 -15.51 -5.87
CA LEU A 58 2.66 -16.59 -5.85
C LEU A 58 3.09 -17.78 -6.72
N VAL A 59 3.66 -17.51 -7.89
CA VAL A 59 4.24 -18.55 -8.77
C VAL A 59 5.41 -19.26 -8.08
N ALA A 60 6.26 -18.54 -7.35
CA ALA A 60 7.33 -19.14 -6.56
C ALA A 60 6.77 -20.04 -5.45
N CYS A 61 5.72 -19.60 -4.74
CA CYS A 61 5.01 -20.41 -3.74
C CYS A 61 4.43 -21.69 -4.35
N MET A 62 3.81 -21.57 -5.53
CA MET A 62 3.22 -22.71 -6.26
C MET A 62 4.29 -23.74 -6.68
N ARG A 63 5.41 -23.25 -7.25
CA ARG A 63 6.47 -24.13 -7.75
C ARG A 63 7.31 -24.77 -6.65
N ARG A 64 7.51 -24.06 -5.54
CA ARG A 64 8.39 -24.50 -4.46
C ARG A 64 7.69 -25.29 -3.36
N GLN A 65 6.39 -25.16 -3.18
CA GLN A 65 5.58 -25.91 -2.22
C GLN A 65 6.19 -25.94 -0.81
N GLY A 66 6.70 -24.80 -0.33
CA GLY A 66 7.34 -24.70 0.99
C GLY A 66 8.82 -25.07 1.04
N ARG A 67 9.46 -25.44 -0.08
CA ARG A 67 10.89 -25.72 -0.09
C ARG A 67 11.71 -24.43 -0.09
N PRO A 68 12.71 -24.29 0.80
CA PRO A 68 13.50 -23.06 0.89
C PRO A 68 14.29 -22.80 -0.40
N PHE A 69 14.39 -21.55 -0.77
CA PHE A 69 15.23 -21.10 -1.87
C PHE A 69 16.62 -20.77 -1.34
N ARG A 70 17.67 -21.39 -1.89
CA ARG A 70 19.06 -21.09 -1.51
C ARG A 70 19.66 -20.09 -2.47
N VAL A 71 20.03 -18.89 -1.96
CA VAL A 71 20.75 -17.87 -2.72
C VAL A 71 22.02 -17.52 -1.94
N ARG A 72 23.17 -17.68 -2.57
CA ARG A 72 24.48 -17.31 -1.98
C ARG A 72 24.69 -17.82 -0.54
N GLY A 73 24.30 -19.05 -0.25
CA GLY A 73 24.48 -19.65 1.09
C GLY A 73 23.37 -19.31 2.12
N HIS A 74 22.44 -18.43 1.77
CA HIS A 74 21.28 -18.11 2.62
C HIS A 74 20.04 -18.86 2.15
N SER A 75 19.35 -19.50 3.10
CA SER A 75 18.05 -20.14 2.83
C SER A 75 16.92 -19.13 3.04
N VAL A 76 16.24 -18.77 1.95
CA VAL A 76 15.03 -17.95 2.01
C VAL A 76 13.85 -18.91 2.10
N PRO A 77 13.08 -18.90 3.19
CA PRO A 77 11.89 -19.73 3.29
C PRO A 77 10.83 -19.24 2.31
N VAL A 78 10.32 -20.14 1.47
CA VAL A 78 9.19 -19.86 0.58
C VAL A 78 7.97 -20.57 1.14
N SER A 79 6.89 -19.84 1.32
CA SER A 79 5.64 -20.39 1.83
C SER A 79 4.99 -21.35 0.82
N SER A 80 4.10 -22.24 1.27
CA SER A 80 3.22 -22.98 0.38
C SER A 80 2.23 -22.01 -0.31
N LEU A 81 1.63 -22.43 -1.43
CA LEU A 81 0.70 -21.56 -2.16
C LEU A 81 -0.49 -21.12 -1.30
N SER A 82 -1.06 -22.01 -0.51
CA SER A 82 -2.18 -21.69 0.38
C SER A 82 -1.82 -20.64 1.43
N VAL A 83 -0.62 -20.75 2.02
CA VAL A 83 -0.10 -19.75 2.96
C VAL A 83 0.20 -18.44 2.23
N GLY A 84 0.81 -18.49 1.05
CA GLY A 84 1.09 -17.30 0.23
C GLY A 84 -0.17 -16.53 -0.15
N LEU A 85 -1.22 -17.23 -0.59
CA LEU A 85 -2.52 -16.63 -0.87
C LEU A 85 -3.15 -16.02 0.38
N GLY A 86 -3.11 -16.74 1.51
CA GLY A 86 -3.59 -16.22 2.79
C GLY A 86 -2.85 -14.94 3.23
N GLN A 87 -1.54 -14.89 3.03
CA GLN A 87 -0.72 -13.71 3.33
C GLN A 87 -1.12 -12.51 2.46
N VAL A 88 -1.27 -12.72 1.16
CA VAL A 88 -1.71 -11.65 0.23
C VAL A 88 -3.11 -11.17 0.59
N ALA A 89 -4.05 -12.09 0.83
CA ALA A 89 -5.42 -11.76 1.20
C ALA A 89 -5.50 -10.99 2.51
N LEU A 90 -4.81 -11.46 3.56
CA LEU A 90 -4.80 -10.79 4.87
C LEU A 90 -4.19 -9.39 4.77
N SER A 91 -3.06 -9.26 4.08
CA SER A 91 -2.40 -7.97 3.89
C SER A 91 -3.28 -7.01 3.05
N ALA A 92 -3.88 -7.49 1.96
CA ALA A 92 -4.78 -6.68 1.15
C ALA A 92 -6.00 -6.21 1.98
N THR A 93 -6.60 -7.11 2.75
CA THR A 93 -7.71 -6.76 3.65
C THR A 93 -7.31 -5.69 4.66
N ASN A 94 -6.13 -5.79 5.26
CA ASN A 94 -5.62 -4.76 6.18
C ASN A 94 -5.56 -3.38 5.52
N TRP A 95 -4.97 -3.27 4.32
CA TRP A 95 -4.90 -2.01 3.59
C TRP A 95 -6.28 -1.50 3.16
N MET A 96 -7.19 -2.41 2.78
CA MET A 96 -8.57 -2.05 2.46
C MET A 96 -9.33 -1.51 3.67
N VAL A 97 -9.12 -2.08 4.86
CA VAL A 97 -9.73 -1.57 6.11
C VAL A 97 -9.20 -0.18 6.44
N MET A 98 -7.89 0.06 6.25
CA MET A 98 -7.30 1.39 6.43
C MET A 98 -7.91 2.41 5.44
N GLY A 99 -8.08 2.02 4.18
CA GLY A 99 -8.78 2.83 3.18
C GLY A 99 -10.24 3.09 3.55
N ALA A 100 -10.95 2.09 4.08
CA ALA A 100 -12.32 2.23 4.54
C ALA A 100 -12.44 3.19 5.72
N ALA A 101 -11.49 3.17 6.65
CA ALA A 101 -11.46 4.13 7.76
C ALA A 101 -11.34 5.58 7.26
N VAL A 102 -10.42 5.84 6.31
CA VAL A 102 -10.31 7.17 5.68
C VAL A 102 -11.61 7.54 4.95
N TRP A 103 -12.20 6.61 4.21
CA TRP A 103 -13.45 6.83 3.48
C TRP A 103 -14.62 7.18 4.39
N MET A 104 -14.75 6.48 5.52
CA MET A 104 -15.79 6.77 6.53
C MET A 104 -15.57 8.13 7.19
N LEU A 105 -14.33 8.48 7.53
CA LEU A 105 -13.98 9.78 8.11
C LEU A 105 -14.17 10.93 7.10
N ALA A 106 -14.01 10.67 5.81
CA ALA A 106 -14.38 11.58 4.73
C ALA A 106 -15.91 11.61 4.48
N GLN A 107 -16.71 10.95 5.33
CA GLN A 107 -18.18 10.90 5.23
C GLN A 107 -18.70 10.34 3.90
N GLY A 108 -17.95 9.48 3.23
CA GLY A 108 -18.31 8.91 1.93
C GLY A 108 -18.39 9.92 0.78
N LYS A 109 -17.92 11.16 0.97
CA LYS A 109 -17.98 12.21 -0.06
C LYS A 109 -16.99 12.00 -1.20
N ALA A 110 -15.92 11.25 -0.95
CA ALA A 110 -14.95 10.82 -1.97
C ALA A 110 -15.23 9.37 -2.39
N PRO A 111 -14.84 8.96 -3.61
CA PRO A 111 -14.85 7.55 -3.99
C PRO A 111 -13.94 6.73 -3.06
N TYR A 112 -14.34 5.50 -2.75
CA TYR A 112 -13.53 4.61 -1.90
C TYR A 112 -12.11 4.43 -2.44
N VAL A 113 -11.94 4.35 -3.77
CA VAL A 113 -10.64 4.21 -4.41
C VAL A 113 -9.72 5.42 -4.13
N ALA A 114 -10.26 6.64 -4.00
CA ALA A 114 -9.48 7.82 -3.62
C ALA A 114 -9.00 7.76 -2.17
N ALA A 115 -9.86 7.30 -1.26
CA ALA A 115 -9.48 7.08 0.13
C ALA A 115 -8.41 5.98 0.27
N LEU A 116 -8.56 4.88 -0.46
CA LEU A 116 -7.56 3.81 -0.52
C LEU A 116 -6.24 4.32 -1.11
N ALA A 117 -6.28 5.05 -2.23
CA ALA A 117 -5.11 5.65 -2.85
C ALA A 117 -4.38 6.61 -1.89
N THR A 118 -5.11 7.38 -1.09
CA THR A 118 -4.54 8.25 -0.06
C THR A 118 -3.64 7.46 0.90
N VAL A 119 -4.13 6.35 1.42
CA VAL A 119 -3.36 5.50 2.35
C VAL A 119 -2.15 4.87 1.66
N LEU A 120 -2.34 4.34 0.43
CA LEU A 120 -1.27 3.68 -0.32
C LEU A 120 -0.17 4.67 -0.72
N LEU A 121 -0.53 5.83 -1.27
CA LEU A 121 0.42 6.88 -1.63
C LEU A 121 1.10 7.48 -0.40
N GLY A 122 0.33 7.71 0.68
CA GLY A 122 0.85 8.22 1.94
C GLY A 122 1.89 7.30 2.55
N ALA A 123 1.71 5.99 2.47
CA ALA A 123 2.67 5.01 2.97
C ALA A 123 4.02 5.08 2.23
N VAL A 124 4.00 5.14 0.89
CA VAL A 124 5.23 5.26 0.09
C VAL A 124 5.87 6.64 0.25
N ALA A 125 5.07 7.71 0.22
CA ALA A 125 5.58 9.06 0.43
C ALA A 125 6.24 9.21 1.82
N GLY A 126 5.62 8.63 2.86
CA GLY A 126 6.18 8.57 4.21
C GLY A 126 7.52 7.82 4.26
N LEU A 127 7.62 6.70 3.54
CA LEU A 127 8.86 5.91 3.45
C LEU A 127 9.99 6.68 2.74
N ILE A 128 9.66 7.34 1.62
CA ILE A 128 10.63 8.11 0.83
C ILE A 128 11.10 9.36 1.58
N SER A 129 10.18 10.06 2.25
CA SER A 129 10.49 11.30 2.97
C SER A 129 11.39 11.09 4.17
N ARG A 130 11.47 9.85 4.71
CA ARG A 130 12.19 9.51 5.94
C ARG A 130 11.77 10.35 7.16
N ILE A 131 10.62 10.98 7.11
CA ILE A 131 10.07 11.76 8.23
C ILE A 131 9.51 10.77 9.25
N PRO A 132 9.87 10.88 10.54
CA PRO A 132 9.33 10.01 11.58
C PRO A 132 7.80 9.98 11.56
N ALA A 133 7.22 8.79 11.54
CA ALA A 133 5.77 8.56 11.42
C ALA A 133 5.10 9.22 10.20
N GLY A 134 5.86 9.69 9.19
CA GLY A 134 5.33 10.40 8.02
C GLY A 134 4.54 11.67 8.39
N LEU A 135 4.96 12.38 9.46
CA LEU A 135 4.27 13.59 9.92
C LEU A 135 4.25 14.67 8.83
N GLY A 136 3.07 15.18 8.53
CA GLY A 136 2.84 16.14 7.44
C GLY A 136 2.73 15.52 6.05
N VAL A 137 3.35 14.37 5.82
CA VAL A 137 3.38 13.71 4.50
C VAL A 137 2.03 13.06 4.17
N LEU A 138 1.47 12.29 5.09
CA LEU A 138 0.16 11.68 4.91
C LEU A 138 -0.93 12.75 4.78
N GLU A 139 -0.83 13.82 5.56
CA GLU A 139 -1.73 14.96 5.50
C GLU A 139 -1.67 15.65 4.13
N ALA A 140 -0.46 15.93 3.65
CA ALA A 140 -0.26 16.55 2.33
C ALA A 140 -0.82 15.67 1.20
N VAL A 141 -0.51 14.37 1.22
CA VAL A 141 -1.04 13.40 0.25
C VAL A 141 -2.55 13.32 0.34
N GLY A 142 -3.11 13.24 1.55
CA GLY A 142 -4.56 13.13 1.75
C GLY A 142 -5.31 14.36 1.27
N VAL A 143 -4.81 15.55 1.58
CA VAL A 143 -5.40 16.81 1.07
C VAL A 143 -5.32 16.82 -0.45
N ALA A 144 -4.19 16.46 -1.03
CA ALA A 144 -3.99 16.46 -2.48
C ALA A 144 -4.94 15.51 -3.21
N VAL A 145 -5.01 14.23 -2.77
CA VAL A 145 -5.83 13.19 -3.43
C VAL A 145 -7.33 13.42 -3.20
N LEU A 146 -7.72 13.97 -2.06
CA LEU A 146 -9.13 14.18 -1.72
C LEU A 146 -9.66 15.56 -2.13
N SER A 147 -8.80 16.52 -2.50
CA SER A 147 -9.21 17.88 -2.87
C SER A 147 -10.22 17.99 -4.01
N PRO A 148 -10.26 17.09 -5.03
CA PRO A 148 -11.31 17.10 -6.04
C PRO A 148 -12.71 16.79 -5.48
N TYR A 149 -12.79 16.15 -4.32
CA TYR A 149 -14.05 15.67 -3.73
C TYR A 149 -14.45 16.40 -2.46
N LEU A 150 -13.49 16.99 -1.73
CA LEU A 150 -13.66 17.61 -0.41
C LEU A 150 -12.89 18.92 -0.33
N PRO A 151 -13.44 19.94 0.37
CA PRO A 151 -12.65 21.10 0.75
C PRO A 151 -11.42 20.71 1.57
N ALA A 152 -10.27 21.33 1.31
CA ALA A 152 -9.00 21.01 1.95
C ALA A 152 -9.06 20.91 3.50
N PRO A 153 -9.78 21.79 4.23
CA PRO A 153 -9.93 21.63 5.67
C PRO A 153 -10.66 20.35 6.10
N GLN A 154 -11.65 19.91 5.32
CA GLN A 154 -12.38 18.65 5.60
C GLN A 154 -11.50 17.43 5.30
N ALA A 155 -10.77 17.44 4.20
CA ALA A 155 -9.80 16.39 3.87
C ALA A 155 -8.73 16.28 4.97
N LEU A 156 -8.16 17.41 5.40
CA LEU A 156 -7.19 17.44 6.49
C LEU A 156 -7.77 16.90 7.81
N ALA A 157 -8.98 17.31 8.17
CA ALA A 157 -9.65 16.83 9.38
C ALA A 157 -9.87 15.31 9.34
N ALA A 158 -10.28 14.75 8.20
CA ALA A 158 -10.45 13.31 8.03
C ALA A 158 -9.11 12.55 8.21
N ILE A 159 -8.03 13.06 7.65
CA ILE A 159 -6.70 12.44 7.78
C ILE A 159 -6.16 12.54 9.21
N LEU A 160 -6.34 13.68 9.88
CA LEU A 160 -5.95 13.83 11.29
C LEU A 160 -6.74 12.90 12.21
N ALA A 161 -8.05 12.76 11.97
CA ALA A 161 -8.90 11.81 12.70
C ALA A 161 -8.45 10.36 12.44
N TYR A 162 -8.14 9.98 11.18
CA TYR A 162 -7.57 8.69 10.85
C TYR A 162 -6.26 8.43 11.62
N ARG A 163 -5.39 9.42 11.67
CA ARG A 163 -4.15 9.32 12.45
C ARG A 163 -4.39 9.09 13.93
N ALA A 164 -5.30 9.85 14.52
CA ALA A 164 -5.66 9.68 15.91
C ALA A 164 -6.17 8.27 16.21
N LEU A 165 -6.99 7.69 15.33
CA LEU A 165 -7.50 6.32 15.49
C LEU A 165 -6.44 5.24 15.26
N TYR A 166 -5.47 5.48 14.40
CA TYR A 166 -4.48 4.46 14.00
C TYR A 166 -3.23 4.45 14.89
N PHE A 167 -2.84 5.59 15.45
CA PHE A 167 -1.59 5.74 16.23
C PHE A 167 -1.81 5.89 17.74
N PHE A 168 -3.04 6.05 18.19
CA PHE A 168 -3.43 6.11 19.61
C PHE A 168 -4.48 5.06 19.95
#